data_94f82a9fee1980b272996ac2c8721982
#
_entry.id   94f82a9fee1980b272996ac2c8721982
#
_cell.length_a   1.000
_cell.length_b   1.000
_cell.length_c   1.000
_cell.angle_alpha   90.00
_cell.angle_beta   90.00
_cell.angle_gamma   90.00
#
_symmetry.space_group_name_H-M   'P 1'
#
loop_
_entity.id
_entity.type
_entity.pdbx_description
1 polymer ?
#
loop_
_entity_poly.entity_id
_entity_poly.type
_entity_poly.pdbx_seq_one_letter_code
_entity_poly.pdbx_strand_id
1 'polypeptide(L)'
;MRRWKVAFAAIAVAVIVIAFLVLRRGDALIGGTAGAATPNPATIAMPVPVTKIVKKAVPIYLDYSARTESIRNIALQAKVSGYIRQQHVPDGTDVKESELLYTIDPRDFQAALDQAKAQAQRDAAALDYAHSNLDRGSTLAKSGILAKDTFDQRTSAAGQAEAALAMDKAAVRTAELNLSYTDIRAPFAGRLGRNQAPVGALISVAGAPLNTLVQLDPIYVTFNPSETDLVAIQRARAAGKVAADVLLPGETQARHGGELTFIDNAVDRSTGTIVARATIGNTDLGLLPGQYVRIRLAIGTEPDALMVPEAALGSSQLGKYVYVVGEGNKVDQRLISLGPSDGGLVAVLKGVSEGERVINGNLQKIGPGALVQPLLQ
;
A
#
# COMPACT_ATOMS: atom_id res chain seq x y z
N MET A 1 -5.94 -84.84 41.94
CA MET A 1 -6.30 -83.39 41.75
C MET A 1 -7.81 -83.17 41.42
N ARG A 2 -8.70 -84.07 41.85
CA ARG A 2 -10.15 -83.98 41.47
C ARG A 2 -11.07 -83.69 42.66
N ARG A 3 -10.52 -83.66 43.89
CA ARG A 3 -11.32 -83.41 45.12
C ARG A 3 -11.38 -81.91 45.60
N TRP A 4 -10.49 -81.10 45.13
CA TRP A 4 -10.46 -79.65 45.53
C TRP A 4 -11.37 -78.79 44.70
N LYS A 5 -11.74 -79.11 43.47
CA LYS A 5 -12.65 -78.37 42.63
C LYS A 5 -14.11 -78.43 43.07
N VAL A 6 -14.48 -79.49 43.82
CA VAL A 6 -15.86 -79.58 44.31
C VAL A 6 -16.12 -78.76 45.59
N ALA A 7 -15.04 -78.59 46.39
CA ALA A 7 -15.14 -77.81 47.62
C ALA A 7 -15.30 -76.26 47.31
N PHE A 8 -14.64 -75.77 46.28
CA PHE A 8 -14.76 -74.37 45.87
C PHE A 8 -16.14 -74.05 45.25
N ALA A 9 -16.76 -74.92 44.56
CA ALA A 9 -18.06 -74.76 43.96
C ALA A 9 -19.19 -74.72 45.03
N ALA A 10 -19.04 -75.49 46.12
CA ALA A 10 -20.03 -75.47 47.20
C ALA A 10 -19.98 -74.19 48.06
N ILE A 11 -18.81 -73.60 48.25
CA ILE A 11 -18.64 -72.31 48.99
C ILE A 11 -19.19 -71.13 48.16
N ALA A 12 -18.97 -71.10 46.83
CA ALA A 12 -19.50 -70.06 45.98
C ALA A 12 -21.02 -70.04 45.93
N VAL A 13 -21.67 -71.18 45.89
CA VAL A 13 -23.16 -71.27 45.94
C VAL A 13 -23.73 -70.85 47.31
N ALA A 14 -23.02 -71.19 48.43
CA ALA A 14 -23.49 -70.75 49.75
C ALA A 14 -23.41 -69.22 49.94
N VAL A 15 -22.36 -68.57 49.39
CA VAL A 15 -22.21 -67.11 49.49
C VAL A 15 -23.31 -66.35 48.64
N ILE A 16 -23.65 -66.92 47.49
CA ILE A 16 -24.69 -66.36 46.63
C ILE A 16 -26.10 -66.50 47.24
N VAL A 17 -26.36 -67.61 47.94
CA VAL A 17 -27.65 -67.83 48.59
C VAL A 17 -27.79 -66.93 49.83
N ILE A 18 -26.70 -66.69 50.58
CA ILE A 18 -26.68 -65.82 51.75
C ILE A 18 -26.88 -64.32 51.29
N ALA A 19 -26.21 -63.91 50.17
CA ALA A 19 -26.40 -62.60 49.61
C ALA A 19 -27.84 -62.37 49.12
N PHE A 20 -28.48 -63.36 48.52
CA PHE A 20 -29.87 -63.27 48.06
C PHE A 20 -30.87 -63.23 49.20
N LEU A 21 -30.62 -63.93 50.34
CA LEU A 21 -31.43 -63.89 51.54
C LEU A 21 -31.32 -62.58 52.32
N VAL A 22 -30.17 -61.94 52.32
CA VAL A 22 -29.97 -60.63 52.95
C VAL A 22 -30.63 -59.52 52.15
N LEU A 23 -30.60 -59.61 50.82
CA LEU A 23 -31.29 -58.66 49.91
C LEU A 23 -32.84 -58.80 49.98
N ARG A 24 -33.39 -59.90 50.38
CA ARG A 24 -34.85 -60.14 50.46
C ARG A 24 -35.46 -59.76 51.83
N ARG A 25 -34.66 -59.43 52.84
CA ARG A 25 -35.13 -59.06 54.18
C ARG A 25 -35.08 -57.57 54.47
N GLY A 26 -34.74 -56.74 53.48
CA GLY A 26 -34.62 -55.28 53.59
C GLY A 26 -35.95 -54.47 53.41
N ASP A 27 -37.08 -55.15 53.07
CA ASP A 27 -38.31 -54.46 52.73
C ASP A 27 -39.44 -54.64 53.79
N ALA A 28 -39.12 -54.45 55.07
CA ALA A 28 -40.21 -54.22 56.03
C ALA A 28 -39.64 -53.53 57.26
N LEU A 29 -39.89 -52.31 57.38
CA LEU A 29 -40.01 -51.41 58.56
C LEU A 29 -39.32 -50.06 58.30
N ILE A 30 -40.03 -49.15 57.66
CA ILE A 30 -40.03 -47.75 58.08
C ILE A 30 -41.36 -47.15 57.62
N GLY A 31 -42.22 -46.97 58.59
CA GLY A 31 -43.55 -46.32 58.47
C GLY A 31 -43.41 -44.87 58.11
N GLY A 32 -44.48 -44.35 57.50
CA GLY A 32 -44.62 -43.06 56.92
C GLY A 32 -44.14 -41.90 57.76
N THR A 33 -43.40 -41.07 57.08
CA THR A 33 -43.33 -39.64 57.38
C THR A 33 -43.76 -38.85 56.13
N ALA A 34 -44.69 -37.93 56.38
CA ALA A 34 -45.31 -37.04 55.43
C ALA A 34 -44.35 -36.49 54.41
N GLY A 35 -44.77 -36.55 53.12
CA GLY A 35 -44.04 -35.96 52.01
C GLY A 35 -43.75 -34.47 52.25
N ALA A 36 -42.50 -34.19 52.64
CA ALA A 36 -41.91 -32.91 52.33
C ALA A 36 -41.71 -32.89 50.84
N ALA A 37 -42.47 -32.09 50.11
CA ALA A 37 -42.23 -31.72 48.74
C ALA A 37 -40.76 -31.31 48.63
N THR A 38 -39.94 -32.09 47.95
CA THR A 38 -38.62 -31.62 47.52
C THR A 38 -38.85 -30.31 46.79
N PRO A 39 -38.27 -29.19 47.23
CA PRO A 39 -38.33 -27.99 46.43
C PRO A 39 -37.73 -28.34 45.08
N ASN A 40 -38.52 -28.25 44.06
CA ASN A 40 -38.05 -28.22 42.69
C ASN A 40 -36.87 -27.24 42.69
N PRO A 41 -35.65 -27.60 42.25
CA PRO A 41 -34.56 -26.67 42.28
C PRO A 41 -35.03 -25.45 41.49
N ALA A 42 -35.50 -24.43 42.23
CA ALA A 42 -35.87 -23.16 41.65
C ALA A 42 -34.72 -22.82 40.69
N THR A 43 -35.00 -22.77 39.41
CA THR A 43 -34.02 -22.49 38.38
C THR A 43 -33.47 -21.13 38.70
N ILE A 44 -32.32 -21.13 39.42
CA ILE A 44 -31.66 -19.89 39.87
C ILE A 44 -31.22 -19.22 38.57
N ALA A 45 -31.92 -18.18 38.19
CA ALA A 45 -31.60 -17.41 37.01
C ALA A 45 -30.17 -16.87 37.17
N MET A 46 -29.26 -17.36 36.35
CA MET A 46 -27.86 -16.97 36.41
C MET A 46 -27.70 -15.52 35.95
N PRO A 47 -27.06 -14.64 36.74
CA PRO A 47 -26.78 -13.27 36.31
C PRO A 47 -25.77 -13.30 35.14
N VAL A 48 -26.15 -12.71 34.00
CA VAL A 48 -25.34 -12.67 32.79
C VAL A 48 -25.25 -11.23 32.29
N PRO A 49 -24.06 -10.76 31.90
CA PRO A 49 -23.92 -9.48 31.24
C PRO A 49 -24.55 -9.55 29.83
N VAL A 50 -25.35 -8.56 29.50
CA VAL A 50 -25.97 -8.45 28.20
C VAL A 50 -25.70 -7.08 27.57
N THR A 51 -25.51 -7.08 26.26
CA THR A 51 -25.39 -5.88 25.44
C THR A 51 -26.55 -5.82 24.45
N LYS A 52 -27.11 -4.64 24.26
CA LYS A 52 -28.15 -4.41 23.25
C LYS A 52 -27.50 -4.29 21.88
N ILE A 53 -28.07 -4.99 20.89
CA ILE A 53 -27.64 -4.88 19.51
C ILE A 53 -28.05 -3.50 18.99
N VAL A 54 -27.06 -2.77 18.48
CA VAL A 54 -27.23 -1.44 17.89
C VAL A 54 -26.82 -1.44 16.43
N LYS A 55 -27.43 -0.60 15.62
CA LYS A 55 -26.98 -0.32 14.27
C LYS A 55 -25.85 0.65 14.28
N LYS A 56 -24.83 0.36 13.50
CA LYS A 56 -23.70 1.24 13.26
C LYS A 56 -23.26 1.14 11.81
N ALA A 57 -22.91 2.27 11.21
CA ALA A 57 -22.25 2.27 9.91
C ALA A 57 -20.82 1.72 10.08
N VAL A 58 -20.49 0.67 9.32
CA VAL A 58 -19.18 0.02 9.39
C VAL A 58 -18.52 0.04 8.02
N PRO A 59 -17.29 0.55 7.92
CA PRO A 59 -16.54 0.53 6.67
C PRO A 59 -16.18 -0.91 6.27
N ILE A 60 -16.30 -1.20 4.98
CA ILE A 60 -15.92 -2.48 4.41
C ILE A 60 -14.53 -2.33 3.80
N TYR A 61 -13.60 -3.16 4.24
CA TYR A 61 -12.22 -3.15 3.79
C TYR A 61 -11.85 -4.43 3.05
N LEU A 62 -10.93 -4.29 2.10
CA LEU A 62 -10.18 -5.40 1.51
C LEU A 62 -8.71 -5.22 1.83
N ASP A 63 -8.09 -6.24 2.39
CA ASP A 63 -6.67 -6.25 2.79
C ASP A 63 -5.87 -7.12 1.80
N TYR A 64 -4.73 -6.58 1.31
CA TYR A 64 -3.83 -7.30 0.41
C TYR A 64 -2.38 -7.18 0.86
N SER A 65 -1.60 -8.21 0.56
CA SER A 65 -0.15 -8.13 0.57
C SER A 65 0.32 -7.27 -0.59
N ALA A 66 1.23 -6.36 -0.32
CA ALA A 66 1.66 -5.36 -1.28
C ALA A 66 3.16 -5.08 -1.19
N ARG A 67 3.70 -4.43 -2.22
CA ARG A 67 5.05 -3.90 -2.22
C ARG A 67 5.04 -2.42 -2.61
N THR A 68 5.89 -1.67 -1.96
CA THR A 68 6.15 -0.29 -2.31
C THR A 68 7.01 -0.22 -3.58
N GLU A 69 6.76 0.78 -4.42
CA GLU A 69 7.49 1.02 -5.65
C GLU A 69 7.68 2.52 -5.84
N SER A 70 8.86 2.95 -6.27
CA SER A 70 9.09 4.36 -6.57
C SER A 70 8.32 4.79 -7.81
N ILE A 71 7.79 6.02 -7.81
CA ILE A 71 7.15 6.61 -8.99
C ILE A 71 8.20 6.88 -10.07
N ARG A 72 9.37 7.39 -9.67
CA ARG A 72 10.50 7.67 -10.55
C ARG A 72 11.76 7.06 -9.97
N ASN A 73 12.44 6.27 -10.78
CA ASN A 73 13.74 5.71 -10.47
C ASN A 73 14.59 5.84 -11.71
N ILE A 74 15.66 6.62 -11.64
CA ILE A 74 16.58 6.83 -12.76
C ILE A 74 18.01 6.55 -12.36
N ALA A 75 18.76 6.04 -13.32
CA ALA A 75 20.21 5.99 -13.26
C ALA A 75 20.76 7.33 -13.77
N LEU A 76 21.48 8.06 -12.94
CA LEU A 76 22.13 9.29 -13.31
C LEU A 76 23.33 8.99 -14.19
N GLN A 77 23.33 9.47 -15.42
CA GLN A 77 24.38 9.27 -16.41
C GLN A 77 24.94 10.62 -16.89
N ALA A 78 26.22 10.66 -17.22
CA ALA A 78 26.83 11.80 -17.83
C ALA A 78 26.46 11.93 -19.31
N LYS A 79 26.18 13.15 -19.77
CA LYS A 79 25.97 13.48 -21.18
C LYS A 79 27.26 13.88 -21.91
N VAL A 80 28.33 14.14 -21.16
CA VAL A 80 29.66 14.46 -21.68
C VAL A 80 30.69 13.62 -20.94
N SER A 81 31.82 13.34 -21.61
CA SER A 81 32.96 12.59 -21.02
C SER A 81 33.92 13.54 -20.35
N GLY A 82 34.48 13.14 -19.21
CA GLY A 82 35.46 13.94 -18.50
C GLY A 82 35.74 13.37 -17.10
N TYR A 83 36.59 14.03 -16.32
CA TYR A 83 36.92 13.64 -14.96
C TYR A 83 35.92 14.24 -13.98
N ILE A 84 35.43 13.45 -13.00
CA ILE A 84 34.66 13.99 -11.89
C ILE A 84 35.53 14.87 -11.03
N ARG A 85 35.22 16.16 -11.02
CA ARG A 85 35.93 17.14 -10.20
C ARG A 85 35.45 17.17 -8.77
N GLN A 86 34.14 17.07 -8.58
CA GLN A 86 33.49 17.17 -7.27
C GLN A 86 32.17 16.46 -7.22
N GLN A 87 31.87 15.81 -6.10
CA GLN A 87 30.57 15.37 -5.65
C GLN A 87 30.10 16.37 -4.59
N HIS A 88 28.96 17.02 -4.81
CA HIS A 88 28.42 18.06 -3.93
C HIS A 88 27.55 17.53 -2.82
N VAL A 89 26.92 16.38 -3.03
CA VAL A 89 25.97 15.79 -2.11
C VAL A 89 26.40 14.38 -1.73
N PRO A 90 26.43 14.04 -0.43
CA PRO A 90 26.78 12.69 0.04
C PRO A 90 25.77 11.62 -0.44
N ASP A 91 26.21 10.36 -0.43
CA ASP A 91 25.37 9.21 -0.72
C ASP A 91 24.22 9.09 0.28
N GLY A 92 23.04 8.64 -0.20
CA GLY A 92 21.87 8.45 0.64
C GLY A 92 21.15 9.72 1.08
N THR A 93 21.58 10.91 0.61
CA THR A 93 20.98 12.20 0.96
C THR A 93 19.74 12.46 0.13
N ASP A 94 18.75 13.14 0.73
CA ASP A 94 17.58 13.65 0.04
C ASP A 94 17.93 14.97 -0.65
N VAL A 95 17.62 15.06 -1.94
CA VAL A 95 17.95 16.20 -2.80
C VAL A 95 16.70 16.81 -3.40
N LYS A 96 16.77 18.11 -3.68
CA LYS A 96 15.70 18.86 -4.35
C LYS A 96 15.87 18.80 -5.87
N GLU A 97 14.81 19.09 -6.59
CA GLU A 97 14.88 19.30 -8.03
C GLU A 97 15.87 20.42 -8.38
N SER A 98 16.66 20.20 -9.44
CA SER A 98 17.72 21.10 -9.93
C SER A 98 18.91 21.27 -8.98
N GLU A 99 19.00 20.55 -7.88
CA GLU A 99 20.16 20.57 -6.99
C GLU A 99 21.40 20.00 -7.69
N LEU A 100 22.57 20.66 -7.49
CA LEU A 100 23.83 20.25 -8.11
C LEU A 100 24.39 19.03 -7.38
N LEU A 101 24.59 17.93 -8.12
CA LEU A 101 25.03 16.65 -7.58
C LEU A 101 26.51 16.40 -7.85
N TYR A 102 26.91 16.57 -9.10
CA TYR A 102 28.29 16.34 -9.54
C TYR A 102 28.73 17.44 -10.49
N THR A 103 30.02 17.75 -10.45
CA THR A 103 30.69 18.62 -11.44
C THR A 103 31.79 17.81 -12.13
N ILE A 104 31.68 17.69 -13.45
CA ILE A 104 32.73 17.22 -14.36
C ILE A 104 33.70 18.38 -14.59
N ASP A 105 35.00 18.15 -14.82
CA ASP A 105 35.95 19.21 -15.08
C ASP A 105 35.52 20.05 -16.29
N PRO A 106 35.16 21.34 -16.10
CA PRO A 106 34.59 22.16 -17.15
C PRO A 106 35.63 22.86 -18.03
N ARG A 107 36.94 22.74 -17.71
CA ARG A 107 37.98 23.57 -18.35
C ARG A 107 38.07 23.42 -19.85
N ASP A 108 38.00 22.18 -20.34
CA ASP A 108 38.06 21.90 -21.79
C ASP A 108 36.79 22.41 -22.50
N PHE A 109 35.63 22.28 -21.87
CA PHE A 109 34.36 22.78 -22.41
C PHE A 109 34.29 24.30 -22.40
N GLN A 110 34.86 24.95 -21.38
CA GLN A 110 34.98 26.41 -21.33
C GLN A 110 35.90 26.95 -22.44
N ALA A 111 37.02 26.31 -22.66
CA ALA A 111 37.94 26.68 -23.73
C ALA A 111 37.31 26.52 -25.11
N ALA A 112 36.53 25.43 -25.33
CA ALA A 112 35.78 25.22 -26.58
C ALA A 112 34.70 26.29 -26.78
N LEU A 113 33.98 26.70 -25.72
CA LEU A 113 33.02 27.78 -25.79
C LEU A 113 33.66 29.12 -26.12
N ASP A 114 34.80 29.44 -25.47
CA ASP A 114 35.52 30.69 -25.73
C ASP A 114 36.03 30.74 -27.17
N GLN A 115 36.53 29.63 -27.71
CA GLN A 115 36.89 29.49 -29.12
C GLN A 115 35.71 29.73 -30.06
N ALA A 116 34.56 29.11 -29.80
CA ALA A 116 33.38 29.28 -30.62
C ALA A 116 32.85 30.74 -30.60
N LYS A 117 32.89 31.39 -29.42
CA LYS A 117 32.55 32.81 -29.27
C LYS A 117 33.47 33.73 -30.06
N ALA A 118 34.77 33.47 -30.00
CA ALA A 118 35.76 34.27 -30.75
C ALA A 118 35.52 34.14 -32.27
N GLN A 119 35.21 32.93 -32.75
CA GLN A 119 34.86 32.67 -34.15
C GLN A 119 33.61 33.44 -34.58
N ALA A 120 32.52 33.35 -33.82
CA ALA A 120 31.30 34.10 -34.07
C ALA A 120 31.50 35.62 -34.05
N GLN A 121 32.39 36.12 -33.21
CA GLN A 121 32.73 37.54 -33.15
C GLN A 121 33.48 38.00 -34.42
N ARG A 122 34.44 37.16 -34.90
CA ARG A 122 35.13 37.41 -36.15
C ARG A 122 34.16 37.49 -37.33
N ASP A 123 33.23 36.52 -37.45
CA ASP A 123 32.28 36.49 -38.57
C ASP A 123 31.17 37.53 -38.44
N ALA A 124 30.85 37.98 -37.23
CA ALA A 124 30.03 39.18 -37.04
C ALA A 124 30.67 40.44 -37.61
N ALA A 125 32.00 40.65 -37.37
CA ALA A 125 32.70 41.76 -37.96
C ALA A 125 32.81 41.69 -39.52
N ALA A 126 32.95 40.44 -40.03
CA ALA A 126 32.92 40.24 -41.49
C ALA A 126 31.54 40.55 -42.12
N LEU A 127 30.44 40.20 -41.40
CA LEU A 127 29.06 40.53 -41.83
C LEU A 127 28.84 42.04 -41.78
N ASP A 128 29.25 42.76 -40.78
CA ASP A 128 29.17 44.23 -40.67
C ASP A 128 29.88 44.91 -41.83
N TYR A 129 31.08 44.41 -42.18
CA TYR A 129 31.81 44.91 -43.37
C TYR A 129 31.02 44.62 -44.64
N ALA A 130 30.48 43.42 -44.84
CA ALA A 130 29.75 43.03 -46.03
C ALA A 130 28.45 43.87 -46.21
N HIS A 131 27.73 44.08 -45.12
CA HIS A 131 26.55 44.98 -45.11
C HIS A 131 26.90 46.40 -45.45
N SER A 132 27.96 46.98 -44.85
CA SER A 132 28.42 48.34 -45.18
C SER A 132 28.82 48.48 -46.66
N ASN A 133 29.39 47.40 -47.26
CA ASN A 133 29.70 47.40 -48.69
C ASN A 133 28.46 47.27 -49.56
N LEU A 134 27.47 46.48 -49.14
CA LEU A 134 26.18 46.34 -49.86
C LEU A 134 25.43 47.66 -49.81
N ASP A 135 25.34 48.34 -48.68
CA ASP A 135 24.61 49.62 -48.53
C ASP A 135 25.26 50.71 -49.38
N ARG A 136 26.58 50.83 -49.40
CA ARG A 136 27.29 51.72 -50.34
C ARG A 136 27.02 51.34 -51.79
N GLY A 137 27.01 50.03 -52.12
CA GLY A 137 26.68 49.50 -53.43
C GLY A 137 25.28 49.82 -53.86
N SER A 138 24.28 49.71 -52.95
CA SER A 138 22.89 50.04 -53.22
C SER A 138 22.70 51.50 -53.61
N THR A 139 23.38 52.41 -52.95
CA THR A 139 23.36 53.86 -53.25
C THR A 139 23.95 54.16 -54.61
N LEU A 140 25.08 53.54 -54.98
CA LEU A 140 25.74 53.70 -56.28
C LEU A 140 24.94 53.03 -57.43
N ALA A 141 24.31 51.91 -57.18
CA ALA A 141 23.42 51.25 -58.18
C ALA A 141 22.17 52.11 -58.50
N LYS A 142 21.56 52.71 -57.45
CA LYS A 142 20.43 53.64 -57.65
C LYS A 142 20.82 54.90 -58.46
N SER A 143 22.05 55.37 -58.39
CA SER A 143 22.57 56.46 -59.21
C SER A 143 23.06 56.05 -60.59
N GLY A 144 22.95 54.77 -60.96
CA GLY A 144 23.36 54.27 -62.24
C GLY A 144 24.90 54.10 -62.46
N ILE A 145 25.67 54.26 -61.39
CA ILE A 145 27.18 54.23 -61.44
C ILE A 145 27.71 52.82 -61.29
N LEU A 146 26.97 51.90 -60.60
CA LEU A 146 27.44 50.53 -60.34
C LEU A 146 26.82 49.52 -61.30
N ALA A 147 27.63 48.65 -61.91
CA ALA A 147 27.16 47.53 -62.73
C ALA A 147 26.32 46.53 -61.92
N LYS A 148 25.27 46.00 -62.48
CA LYS A 148 24.36 45.07 -61.87
C LYS A 148 25.07 43.85 -61.27
N ASP A 149 26.01 43.24 -62.05
CA ASP A 149 26.78 42.10 -61.62
C ASP A 149 27.60 42.37 -60.33
N THR A 150 28.15 43.57 -60.19
CA THR A 150 28.87 43.98 -58.98
C THR A 150 27.94 44.16 -57.79
N PHE A 151 26.73 44.62 -57.99
CA PHE A 151 25.69 44.70 -56.93
C PHE A 151 25.24 43.30 -56.50
N ASP A 152 25.00 42.40 -57.47
CA ASP A 152 24.62 41.02 -57.20
C ASP A 152 25.73 40.26 -56.41
N GLN A 153 27.01 40.52 -56.78
CA GLN A 153 28.18 39.98 -56.00
C GLN A 153 28.19 40.44 -54.54
N ARG A 154 27.93 41.77 -54.27
CA ARG A 154 27.90 42.30 -52.92
C ARG A 154 26.73 41.74 -52.12
N THR A 155 25.59 41.56 -52.78
CA THR A 155 24.39 40.95 -52.16
C THR A 155 24.69 39.50 -51.76
N SER A 156 25.31 38.73 -52.68
CA SER A 156 25.72 37.35 -52.39
C SER A 156 26.76 37.28 -51.28
N ALA A 157 27.75 38.21 -51.25
CA ALA A 157 28.77 38.25 -50.17
C ALA A 157 28.14 38.56 -48.79
N ALA A 158 27.18 39.48 -48.74
CA ALA A 158 26.45 39.76 -47.51
C ALA A 158 25.65 38.53 -47.03
N GLY A 159 24.91 37.84 -47.95
CA GLY A 159 24.19 36.60 -47.63
C GLY A 159 25.12 35.44 -47.18
N GLN A 160 26.31 35.32 -47.77
CA GLN A 160 27.31 34.35 -47.34
C GLN A 160 27.84 34.63 -45.92
N ALA A 161 28.16 35.91 -45.64
CA ALA A 161 28.63 36.33 -44.31
C ALA A 161 27.55 36.17 -43.21
N GLU A 162 26.28 36.42 -43.58
CA GLU A 162 25.15 36.16 -42.67
C GLU A 162 24.97 34.67 -42.37
N ALA A 163 25.06 33.80 -43.39
CA ALA A 163 24.99 32.35 -43.21
C ALA A 163 26.17 31.82 -42.39
N ALA A 164 27.40 32.36 -42.56
CA ALA A 164 28.55 31.97 -41.77
C ALA A 164 28.40 32.35 -40.29
N LEU A 165 27.94 33.57 -40.01
CA LEU A 165 27.64 33.99 -38.62
C LEU A 165 26.51 33.13 -37.98
N ALA A 166 25.50 32.72 -38.77
CA ALA A 166 24.43 31.87 -38.29
C ALA A 166 24.95 30.46 -37.92
N MET A 167 25.89 29.91 -38.68
CA MET A 167 26.57 28.64 -38.33
C MET A 167 27.39 28.75 -37.05
N ASP A 168 28.17 29.83 -36.91
CA ASP A 168 28.98 30.05 -35.71
C ASP A 168 28.14 30.27 -34.46
N LYS A 169 27.04 31.00 -34.55
CA LYS A 169 26.06 31.11 -33.49
C LYS A 169 25.48 29.75 -33.07
N ALA A 170 25.28 28.81 -34.01
CA ALA A 170 24.88 27.46 -33.68
C ALA A 170 25.99 26.67 -32.99
N ALA A 171 27.26 26.85 -33.41
CA ALA A 171 28.42 26.26 -32.71
C ALA A 171 28.55 26.77 -31.27
N VAL A 172 28.36 28.07 -31.04
CA VAL A 172 28.35 28.65 -29.67
C VAL A 172 27.27 27.97 -28.81
N ARG A 173 26.04 27.85 -29.31
CA ARG A 173 24.97 27.16 -28.55
C ARG A 173 25.32 25.70 -28.24
N THR A 174 25.96 24.99 -29.17
CA THR A 174 26.42 23.61 -28.92
C THR A 174 27.48 23.55 -27.84
N ALA A 175 28.45 24.46 -27.83
CA ALA A 175 29.45 24.54 -26.79
C ALA A 175 28.90 24.93 -25.41
N GLU A 176 27.91 25.85 -25.37
CA GLU A 176 27.19 26.21 -24.16
C GLU A 176 26.41 25.02 -23.57
N LEU A 177 25.74 24.24 -24.41
CA LEU A 177 25.05 23.02 -23.99
C LEU A 177 26.04 21.99 -23.41
N ASN A 178 27.17 21.75 -24.08
CA ASN A 178 28.18 20.82 -23.60
C ASN A 178 28.78 21.27 -22.25
N LEU A 179 29.03 22.57 -22.09
CA LEU A 179 29.46 23.12 -20.80
C LEU A 179 28.37 22.95 -19.74
N SER A 180 27.09 23.18 -20.05
CA SER A 180 26.02 22.98 -19.09
C SER A 180 25.90 21.51 -18.65
N TYR A 181 26.27 20.55 -19.47
CA TYR A 181 26.27 19.14 -19.13
C TYR A 181 27.40 18.70 -18.22
N THR A 182 28.37 19.58 -17.93
CA THR A 182 29.39 19.32 -16.90
C THR A 182 28.83 19.41 -15.49
N ASP A 183 27.72 20.15 -15.30
CA ASP A 183 26.97 20.22 -14.06
C ASP A 183 25.83 19.20 -14.10
N ILE A 184 25.95 18.13 -13.34
CA ILE A 184 24.91 17.10 -13.22
C ILE A 184 23.98 17.46 -12.08
N ARG A 185 22.72 17.76 -12.42
CA ARG A 185 21.68 18.19 -11.48
C ARG A 185 20.58 17.15 -11.34
N ALA A 186 19.91 17.17 -10.19
CA ALA A 186 18.76 16.30 -9.93
C ALA A 186 17.56 16.72 -10.83
N PRO A 187 17.01 15.81 -11.65
CA PRO A 187 15.86 16.11 -12.50
C PRO A 187 14.54 16.15 -11.75
N PHE A 188 14.50 15.68 -10.53
CA PHE A 188 13.36 15.72 -9.59
C PHE A 188 13.88 15.57 -8.15
N ALA A 189 13.04 15.91 -7.18
CA ALA A 189 13.35 15.71 -5.76
C ALA A 189 13.29 14.21 -5.40
N GLY A 190 14.29 13.71 -4.65
CA GLY A 190 14.36 12.30 -4.29
C GLY A 190 15.62 11.99 -3.47
N ARG A 191 15.87 10.71 -3.23
CA ARG A 191 17.04 10.22 -2.49
C ARG A 191 18.07 9.67 -3.45
N LEU A 192 19.33 10.09 -3.25
CA LEU A 192 20.48 9.52 -3.95
C LEU A 192 20.79 8.13 -3.41
N GLY A 193 21.18 7.24 -4.29
CA GLY A 193 21.75 5.94 -3.96
C GLY A 193 23.22 6.03 -3.59
N ARG A 194 23.94 4.92 -3.82
CA ARG A 194 25.38 4.83 -3.62
C ARG A 194 26.11 5.33 -4.86
N ASN A 195 27.11 6.18 -4.66
CA ASN A 195 28.00 6.65 -5.72
C ASN A 195 28.80 5.48 -6.33
N GLN A 196 28.81 5.40 -7.66
CA GLN A 196 29.52 4.38 -8.42
C GLN A 196 30.77 4.92 -9.11
N ALA A 197 30.93 6.26 -9.15
CA ALA A 197 32.04 6.93 -9.80
C ALA A 197 32.69 7.92 -8.81
N PRO A 198 33.83 7.58 -8.19
CA PRO A 198 34.50 8.43 -7.21
C PRO A 198 35.06 9.70 -7.88
N VAL A 199 35.29 10.73 -7.06
CA VAL A 199 36.00 11.95 -7.50
C VAL A 199 37.38 11.60 -8.08
N GLY A 200 37.69 12.18 -9.24
CA GLY A 200 38.88 11.86 -10.02
C GLY A 200 38.74 10.72 -11.02
N ALA A 201 37.57 10.02 -11.04
CA ALA A 201 37.30 9.00 -12.05
C ALA A 201 37.02 9.65 -13.42
N LEU A 202 37.52 9.01 -14.48
CA LEU A 202 37.14 9.34 -15.84
C LEU A 202 35.77 8.68 -16.13
N ILE A 203 34.80 9.48 -16.53
CA ILE A 203 33.48 9.02 -16.96
C ILE A 203 33.29 9.22 -18.44
N SER A 204 32.42 8.40 -19.05
CA SER A 204 32.06 8.49 -20.47
C SER A 204 30.55 8.44 -20.65
N VAL A 205 30.09 8.98 -21.80
CA VAL A 205 28.64 9.01 -22.16
C VAL A 205 28.03 7.61 -22.20
N ALA A 206 28.78 6.58 -22.62
CA ALA A 206 28.34 5.17 -22.66
C ALA A 206 28.78 4.35 -21.44
N GLY A 207 29.27 5.01 -20.39
CA GLY A 207 29.80 4.36 -19.20
C GLY A 207 28.74 3.90 -18.19
N ALA A 208 29.22 3.37 -17.08
CA ALA A 208 28.36 3.00 -15.95
C ALA A 208 27.63 4.24 -15.39
N PRO A 209 26.46 4.09 -14.81
CA PRO A 209 25.77 5.18 -14.14
C PRO A 209 26.61 5.71 -12.96
N LEU A 210 26.52 7.01 -12.71
CA LEU A 210 27.20 7.66 -11.59
C LEU A 210 26.54 7.33 -10.26
N ASN A 211 25.21 7.35 -10.25
CA ASN A 211 24.39 7.11 -9.08
C ASN A 211 22.96 6.76 -9.52
N THR A 212 22.09 6.44 -8.59
CA THR A 212 20.64 6.32 -8.79
C THR A 212 19.93 7.44 -8.04
N LEU A 213 18.86 7.97 -8.63
CA LEU A 213 17.97 8.92 -7.96
C LEU A 213 16.58 8.34 -7.92
N VAL A 214 16.02 8.23 -6.72
CA VAL A 214 14.72 7.59 -6.47
C VAL A 214 13.77 8.57 -5.81
N GLN A 215 12.60 8.78 -6.40
CA GLN A 215 11.54 9.56 -5.77
C GLN A 215 10.89 8.73 -4.67
N LEU A 216 10.84 9.28 -3.43
CA LEU A 216 10.26 8.63 -2.27
C LEU A 216 8.86 9.14 -1.95
N ASP A 217 8.54 10.38 -2.25
CA ASP A 217 7.24 11.00 -1.98
C ASP A 217 6.69 11.69 -3.24
N PRO A 218 5.44 11.37 -3.62
CA PRO A 218 4.65 10.23 -3.18
C PRO A 218 5.26 8.88 -3.65
N ILE A 219 4.78 7.76 -3.08
CA ILE A 219 5.24 6.40 -3.40
C ILE A 219 4.07 5.56 -3.92
N TYR A 220 4.34 4.63 -4.82
CA TYR A 220 3.37 3.62 -5.23
C TYR A 220 3.36 2.43 -4.29
N VAL A 221 2.19 1.85 -4.13
CA VAL A 221 2.00 0.54 -3.50
C VAL A 221 1.27 -0.36 -4.48
N THR A 222 1.98 -1.36 -4.97
CA THR A 222 1.50 -2.32 -5.96
C THR A 222 1.04 -3.60 -5.27
N PHE A 223 -0.15 -4.09 -5.62
CA PHE A 223 -0.77 -5.28 -5.05
C PHE A 223 -1.63 -5.98 -6.12
N ASN A 224 -2.02 -7.23 -5.84
CA ASN A 224 -2.70 -8.07 -6.81
C ASN A 224 -4.03 -8.59 -6.24
N PRO A 225 -5.14 -7.85 -6.39
CA PRO A 225 -6.47 -8.33 -6.01
C PRO A 225 -6.91 -9.48 -6.92
N SER A 226 -7.79 -10.35 -6.38
CA SER A 226 -8.40 -11.42 -7.14
C SER A 226 -9.44 -10.89 -8.14
N GLU A 227 -9.72 -11.65 -9.19
CA GLU A 227 -10.80 -11.33 -10.14
C GLU A 227 -12.17 -11.21 -9.45
N THR A 228 -12.40 -11.98 -8.38
CA THR A 228 -13.63 -11.92 -7.60
C THR A 228 -13.80 -10.59 -6.86
N ASP A 229 -12.70 -10.02 -6.36
CA ASP A 229 -12.72 -8.74 -5.65
C ASP A 229 -12.82 -7.54 -6.60
N LEU A 230 -12.40 -7.73 -7.86
CA LEU A 230 -12.37 -6.68 -8.87
C LEU A 230 -13.73 -6.02 -9.05
N VAL A 231 -14.82 -6.80 -9.01
CA VAL A 231 -16.19 -6.27 -9.17
C VAL A 231 -16.53 -5.30 -8.03
N ALA A 232 -16.16 -5.63 -6.80
CA ALA A 232 -16.38 -4.76 -5.64
C ALA A 232 -15.53 -3.50 -5.71
N ILE A 233 -14.26 -3.63 -6.09
CA ILE A 233 -13.33 -2.50 -6.26
C ILE A 233 -13.80 -1.56 -7.38
N GLN A 234 -14.27 -2.10 -8.51
CA GLN A 234 -14.79 -1.29 -9.61
C GLN A 234 -16.07 -0.53 -9.23
N ARG A 235 -16.96 -1.16 -8.47
CA ARG A 235 -18.17 -0.48 -7.94
C ARG A 235 -17.79 0.66 -6.99
N ALA A 236 -16.85 0.42 -6.08
CA ALA A 236 -16.34 1.44 -5.18
C ALA A 236 -15.73 2.62 -5.96
N ARG A 237 -14.93 2.32 -6.99
CA ARG A 237 -14.31 3.33 -7.86
C ARG A 237 -15.34 4.12 -8.67
N ALA A 238 -16.40 3.49 -9.13
CA ALA A 238 -17.51 4.17 -9.82
C ALA A 238 -18.31 5.10 -8.89
N ALA A 239 -18.36 4.79 -7.60
CA ALA A 239 -18.99 5.63 -6.59
C ALA A 239 -18.10 6.80 -6.14
N GLY A 240 -16.78 6.74 -6.36
CA GLY A 240 -15.84 7.79 -5.98
C GLY A 240 -14.40 7.32 -5.83
N LYS A 241 -13.61 8.11 -5.11
CA LYS A 241 -12.23 7.76 -4.79
C LYS A 241 -12.21 6.61 -3.79
N VAL A 242 -11.38 5.61 -4.07
CA VAL A 242 -11.16 4.48 -3.16
C VAL A 242 -9.94 4.80 -2.30
N ALA A 243 -10.18 5.05 -1.02
CA ALA A 243 -9.11 5.28 -0.06
C ALA A 243 -8.29 4.00 0.16
N ALA A 244 -6.98 4.19 0.29
CA ALA A 244 -6.02 3.12 0.48
C ALA A 244 -5.09 3.46 1.64
N ASP A 245 -5.09 2.62 2.66
CA ASP A 245 -4.26 2.75 3.83
C ASP A 245 -3.15 1.72 3.82
N VAL A 246 -1.95 2.11 4.24
CA VAL A 246 -0.78 1.23 4.30
C VAL A 246 -0.44 0.92 5.75
N LEU A 247 -0.31 -0.38 6.02
CA LEU A 247 0.09 -0.92 7.33
C LEU A 247 1.46 -1.61 7.18
N LEU A 248 2.40 -1.20 8.03
CA LEU A 248 3.69 -1.87 8.14
C LEU A 248 3.55 -3.20 8.92
N PRO A 249 4.45 -4.16 8.70
CA PRO A 249 4.44 -5.41 9.46
C PRO A 249 4.48 -5.15 10.98
N GLY A 250 3.49 -5.70 11.71
CA GLY A 250 3.37 -5.51 13.16
C GLY A 250 2.57 -4.30 13.60
N GLU A 251 2.16 -3.43 12.69
CA GLU A 251 1.28 -2.30 13.00
C GLU A 251 -0.20 -2.65 12.81
N THR A 252 -1.03 -2.11 13.69
CA THR A 252 -2.50 -2.26 13.65
C THR A 252 -3.19 -1.00 13.13
N GLN A 253 -2.49 0.13 13.15
CA GLN A 253 -2.98 1.41 12.65
C GLN A 253 -2.18 1.86 11.44
N ALA A 254 -2.87 2.36 10.43
CA ALA A 254 -2.24 2.92 9.25
C ALA A 254 -1.64 4.29 9.55
N ARG A 255 -0.38 4.49 9.16
CA ARG A 255 0.30 5.80 9.24
C ARG A 255 0.31 6.53 7.90
N HIS A 256 0.26 5.78 6.82
CA HIS A 256 0.33 6.30 5.46
C HIS A 256 -0.98 5.99 4.75
N GLY A 257 -1.56 7.00 4.14
CA GLY A 257 -2.79 6.90 3.39
C GLY A 257 -2.67 7.52 2.00
N GLY A 258 -3.58 7.13 1.13
CA GLY A 258 -3.67 7.62 -0.23
C GLY A 258 -4.90 7.12 -0.94
N GLU A 259 -4.80 6.92 -2.24
CA GLU A 259 -5.93 6.49 -3.06
C GLU A 259 -5.51 5.45 -4.11
N LEU A 260 -6.44 4.57 -4.49
CA LEU A 260 -6.28 3.65 -5.60
C LEU A 260 -6.28 4.44 -6.92
N THR A 261 -5.13 4.47 -7.59
CA THR A 261 -4.95 5.29 -8.81
C THR A 261 -4.98 4.47 -10.09
N PHE A 262 -4.61 3.19 -10.02
CA PHE A 262 -4.48 2.36 -11.21
C PHE A 262 -4.98 0.93 -10.97
N ILE A 263 -5.64 0.38 -11.97
CA ILE A 263 -5.97 -1.04 -12.12
C ILE A 263 -5.58 -1.39 -13.56
N ASP A 264 -4.87 -2.48 -13.73
CA ASP A 264 -4.42 -2.95 -15.04
C ASP A 264 -5.62 -3.31 -15.93
N ASN A 265 -5.39 -3.43 -17.23
CA ASN A 265 -6.40 -3.76 -18.23
C ASN A 265 -6.46 -5.27 -18.54
N ALA A 266 -5.59 -6.07 -17.91
CA ALA A 266 -5.51 -7.51 -18.13
C ALA A 266 -5.40 -8.27 -16.80
N VAL A 267 -6.10 -9.41 -16.71
CA VAL A 267 -6.00 -10.39 -15.62
C VAL A 267 -4.90 -11.38 -15.97
N ASP A 268 -4.00 -11.65 -15.05
CA ASP A 268 -3.06 -12.76 -15.15
C ASP A 268 -3.79 -14.09 -14.98
N ARG A 269 -3.89 -14.84 -16.07
CA ARG A 269 -4.61 -16.12 -16.14
C ARG A 269 -3.97 -17.22 -15.30
N SER A 270 -2.69 -17.10 -14.98
CA SER A 270 -1.98 -18.11 -14.19
C SER A 270 -2.30 -18.00 -12.70
N THR A 271 -2.57 -16.81 -12.22
CA THR A 271 -2.84 -16.50 -10.81
C THR A 271 -4.30 -16.13 -10.53
N GLY A 272 -5.08 -15.76 -11.56
CA GLY A 272 -6.44 -15.23 -11.41
C GLY A 272 -6.47 -13.87 -10.71
N THR A 273 -5.38 -13.10 -10.82
CA THR A 273 -5.24 -11.79 -10.18
C THR A 273 -5.00 -10.68 -11.20
N ILE A 274 -5.23 -9.44 -10.79
CA ILE A 274 -4.97 -8.26 -11.59
C ILE A 274 -4.00 -7.34 -10.85
N VAL A 275 -3.13 -6.64 -11.58
CA VAL A 275 -2.24 -5.66 -10.96
C VAL A 275 -3.03 -4.39 -10.63
N ALA A 276 -2.97 -3.96 -9.40
CA ALA A 276 -3.52 -2.69 -8.95
C ALA A 276 -2.45 -1.88 -8.21
N ARG A 277 -2.59 -0.55 -8.24
CA ARG A 277 -1.62 0.37 -7.67
C ARG A 277 -2.34 1.52 -6.97
N ALA A 278 -1.92 1.80 -5.75
CA ALA A 278 -2.31 2.98 -5.00
C ALA A 278 -1.15 3.99 -4.96
N THR A 279 -1.49 5.27 -4.94
CA THR A 279 -0.54 6.35 -4.70
C THR A 279 -0.67 6.77 -3.25
N ILE A 280 0.41 6.68 -2.50
CA ILE A 280 0.46 6.88 -1.05
C ILE A 280 1.38 8.06 -0.75
N GLY A 281 0.95 8.95 0.14
CA GLY A 281 1.80 10.01 0.67
C GLY A 281 2.88 9.42 1.60
N ASN A 282 4.11 9.89 1.45
CA ASN A 282 5.27 9.42 2.22
C ASN A 282 6.14 10.61 2.67
N THR A 283 5.48 11.62 3.26
CA THR A 283 6.13 12.88 3.64
C THR A 283 7.21 12.73 4.72
N ASP A 284 7.10 11.69 5.54
CA ASP A 284 8.11 11.31 6.54
C ASP A 284 9.25 10.46 5.96
N LEU A 285 9.17 10.11 4.65
CA LEU A 285 10.12 9.28 3.93
C LEU A 285 10.38 7.92 4.60
N GLY A 286 9.41 7.42 5.38
CA GLY A 286 9.50 6.17 6.14
C GLY A 286 9.31 4.93 5.27
N LEU A 287 8.62 5.04 4.14
CA LEU A 287 8.45 3.96 3.18
C LEU A 287 9.59 3.99 2.15
N LEU A 288 10.25 2.86 1.98
CA LEU A 288 11.29 2.66 0.98
C LEU A 288 10.81 1.77 -0.16
N PRO A 289 11.22 1.99 -1.42
CA PRO A 289 10.86 1.13 -2.53
C PRO A 289 11.32 -0.32 -2.33
N GLY A 290 10.47 -1.28 -2.73
CA GLY A 290 10.71 -2.71 -2.56
C GLY A 290 10.29 -3.27 -1.19
N GLN A 291 9.87 -2.43 -0.25
CA GLN A 291 9.43 -2.84 1.07
C GLN A 291 8.11 -3.61 1.01
N TYR A 292 8.00 -4.70 1.78
CA TYR A 292 6.75 -5.40 1.97
C TYR A 292 5.85 -4.62 2.93
N VAL A 293 4.60 -4.45 2.52
CA VAL A 293 3.55 -3.78 3.31
C VAL A 293 2.21 -4.50 3.12
N ARG A 294 1.26 -4.21 3.98
CA ARG A 294 -0.14 -4.57 3.75
C ARG A 294 -0.92 -3.32 3.36
N ILE A 295 -1.70 -3.43 2.31
CA ILE A 295 -2.59 -2.35 1.86
C ILE A 295 -4.03 -2.71 2.20
N ARG A 296 -4.77 -1.75 2.70
CA ARG A 296 -6.19 -1.84 3.05
C ARG A 296 -6.97 -0.85 2.19
N LEU A 297 -7.91 -1.36 1.40
CA LEU A 297 -8.80 -0.57 0.56
C LEU A 297 -10.16 -0.40 1.22
N ALA A 298 -10.65 0.82 1.33
CA ALA A 298 -12.02 1.11 1.74
C ALA A 298 -12.94 1.02 0.52
N ILE A 299 -13.71 -0.08 0.41
CA ILE A 299 -14.55 -0.35 -0.77
C ILE A 299 -16.01 0.03 -0.58
N GLY A 300 -16.41 0.43 0.62
CA GLY A 300 -17.78 0.82 0.92
C GLY A 300 -18.03 0.97 2.40
N THR A 301 -19.30 1.21 2.74
CA THR A 301 -19.75 1.28 4.12
C THR A 301 -21.10 0.53 4.18
N GLU A 302 -21.24 -0.38 5.15
CA GLU A 302 -22.52 -0.97 5.51
C GLU A 302 -23.22 -0.03 6.50
N PRO A 303 -24.29 0.69 6.10
CA PRO A 303 -24.85 1.77 6.91
C PRO A 303 -25.59 1.28 8.15
N ASP A 304 -26.18 0.09 8.08
CA ASP A 304 -27.11 -0.46 9.08
C ASP A 304 -26.61 -1.79 9.66
N ALA A 305 -25.29 -1.96 9.82
CA ALA A 305 -24.73 -3.18 10.35
C ALA A 305 -25.15 -3.39 11.82
N LEU A 306 -25.74 -4.55 12.12
CA LEU A 306 -26.07 -4.97 13.47
C LEU A 306 -24.80 -5.43 14.18
N MET A 307 -24.37 -4.67 15.18
CA MET A 307 -23.10 -4.88 15.86
C MET A 307 -23.28 -5.66 17.17
N VAL A 308 -22.43 -6.68 17.34
CA VAL A 308 -22.33 -7.46 18.58
C VAL A 308 -20.88 -7.45 19.10
N PRO A 309 -20.65 -7.44 20.42
CA PRO A 309 -19.30 -7.57 20.96
C PRO A 309 -18.65 -8.90 20.54
N GLU A 310 -17.38 -8.88 20.21
CA GLU A 310 -16.62 -10.10 19.87
C GLU A 310 -16.69 -11.14 21.00
N ALA A 311 -16.72 -10.67 22.28
CA ALA A 311 -16.87 -11.51 23.47
C ALA A 311 -18.22 -12.28 23.52
N ALA A 312 -19.23 -11.85 22.75
CA ALA A 312 -20.53 -12.52 22.66
C ALA A 312 -20.56 -13.68 21.66
N LEU A 313 -19.48 -13.86 20.86
CA LEU A 313 -19.42 -14.86 19.82
C LEU A 313 -19.04 -16.22 20.36
N GLY A 314 -19.92 -17.20 20.20
CA GLY A 314 -19.64 -18.61 20.43
C GLY A 314 -19.25 -19.33 19.13
N SER A 315 -18.56 -20.48 19.28
CA SER A 315 -18.21 -21.35 18.16
C SER A 315 -18.68 -22.76 18.44
N SER A 316 -19.36 -23.37 17.44
CA SER A 316 -19.82 -24.75 17.47
C SER A 316 -19.41 -25.49 16.19
N GLN A 317 -19.67 -26.78 16.13
CA GLN A 317 -19.45 -27.57 14.89
C GLN A 317 -20.32 -27.09 13.73
N LEU A 318 -21.46 -26.46 14.01
CA LEU A 318 -22.42 -25.93 13.02
C LEU A 318 -22.08 -24.52 12.56
N GLY A 319 -21.13 -23.85 13.21
CA GLY A 319 -20.72 -22.47 12.87
C GLY A 319 -20.66 -21.54 14.07
N LYS A 320 -20.57 -20.24 13.80
CA LYS A 320 -20.60 -19.20 14.81
C LYS A 320 -22.03 -18.97 15.28
N TYR A 321 -22.18 -18.69 16.59
CA TYR A 321 -23.46 -18.43 17.20
C TYR A 321 -23.40 -17.34 18.25
N VAL A 322 -24.53 -16.81 18.62
CA VAL A 322 -24.72 -15.91 19.77
C VAL A 322 -25.86 -16.44 20.64
N TYR A 323 -25.81 -16.10 21.91
CA TYR A 323 -26.92 -16.31 22.83
C TYR A 323 -27.72 -15.01 22.94
N VAL A 324 -29.01 -15.08 22.55
CA VAL A 324 -29.97 -13.99 22.65
C VAL A 324 -30.90 -14.24 23.84
N VAL A 325 -31.22 -13.21 24.61
CA VAL A 325 -32.20 -13.29 25.68
C VAL A 325 -33.58 -13.06 25.09
N GLY A 326 -34.34 -14.14 24.99
CA GLY A 326 -35.72 -14.16 24.48
C GLY A 326 -36.78 -13.84 25.54
N GLU A 327 -38.07 -14.13 25.23
CA GLU A 327 -39.18 -13.94 26.12
C GLU A 327 -39.03 -14.79 27.39
N GLY A 328 -39.42 -14.24 28.53
CA GLY A 328 -39.28 -14.91 29.83
C GLY A 328 -37.83 -15.11 30.29
N ASN A 329 -36.86 -14.30 29.77
CA ASN A 329 -35.45 -14.39 30.07
C ASN A 329 -34.81 -15.78 29.80
N LYS A 330 -35.33 -16.48 28.78
CA LYS A 330 -34.73 -17.74 28.29
C LYS A 330 -33.65 -17.45 27.26
N VAL A 331 -32.61 -18.24 27.30
CA VAL A 331 -31.49 -18.17 26.34
C VAL A 331 -31.87 -18.91 25.07
N ASP A 332 -31.80 -18.21 23.95
CA ASP A 332 -31.95 -18.75 22.60
C ASP A 332 -30.59 -18.74 21.88
N GLN A 333 -30.16 -19.91 21.39
CA GLN A 333 -28.94 -20.04 20.60
C GLN A 333 -29.24 -19.83 19.13
N ARG A 334 -28.65 -18.80 18.51
CA ARG A 334 -28.84 -18.51 17.11
C ARG A 334 -27.54 -18.57 16.34
N LEU A 335 -27.57 -19.34 15.26
CA LEU A 335 -26.46 -19.33 14.28
C LEU A 335 -26.47 -18.01 13.55
N ILE A 336 -25.27 -17.45 13.38
CA ILE A 336 -25.07 -16.15 12.78
C ILE A 336 -24.08 -16.20 11.63
N SER A 337 -24.25 -15.28 10.68
CA SER A 337 -23.25 -14.99 9.65
C SER A 337 -22.53 -13.70 10.02
N LEU A 338 -21.21 -13.77 10.13
CA LEU A 338 -20.37 -12.63 10.49
C LEU A 338 -20.11 -11.74 9.27
N GLY A 339 -20.00 -10.47 9.51
CA GLY A 339 -19.55 -9.41 8.61
C GLY A 339 -18.24 -8.78 9.08
N PRO A 340 -17.95 -7.56 8.64
CA PRO A 340 -16.75 -6.81 9.05
C PRO A 340 -16.75 -6.52 10.55
N SER A 341 -15.54 -6.38 11.11
CA SER A 341 -15.33 -5.99 12.51
C SER A 341 -14.82 -4.56 12.61
N ASP A 342 -15.24 -3.85 13.65
CA ASP A 342 -14.78 -2.50 13.96
C ASP A 342 -14.76 -2.25 15.47
N GLY A 343 -13.60 -1.88 16.01
CA GLY A 343 -13.44 -1.47 17.41
C GLY A 343 -13.86 -2.51 18.46
N GLY A 344 -13.61 -3.82 18.23
CA GLY A 344 -14.00 -4.90 19.16
C GLY A 344 -15.47 -5.33 19.04
N LEU A 345 -16.20 -4.77 18.09
CA LEU A 345 -17.54 -5.16 17.66
C LEU A 345 -17.46 -5.88 16.31
N VAL A 346 -18.35 -6.85 16.08
CA VAL A 346 -18.45 -7.58 14.83
C VAL A 346 -19.85 -7.40 14.26
N ALA A 347 -19.93 -7.06 13.00
CA ALA A 347 -21.19 -6.98 12.29
C ALA A 347 -21.80 -8.37 12.10
N VAL A 348 -23.10 -8.50 12.31
CA VAL A 348 -23.87 -9.73 12.05
C VAL A 348 -24.79 -9.50 10.87
N LEU A 349 -24.55 -10.23 9.79
CA LEU A 349 -25.31 -10.12 8.55
C LEU A 349 -26.65 -10.84 8.60
N LYS A 350 -26.74 -11.95 9.38
CA LYS A 350 -27.94 -12.78 9.53
C LYS A 350 -27.98 -13.41 10.92
N GLY A 351 -29.20 -13.56 11.47
CA GLY A 351 -29.42 -14.34 12.70
C GLY A 351 -29.80 -13.53 13.93
N VAL A 352 -29.75 -12.19 13.86
CA VAL A 352 -30.15 -11.29 14.95
C VAL A 352 -30.95 -10.11 14.42
N SER A 353 -31.70 -9.44 15.34
CA SER A 353 -32.49 -8.26 15.03
C SER A 353 -32.07 -7.06 15.89
N GLU A 354 -32.38 -5.86 15.39
CA GLU A 354 -32.11 -4.63 16.13
C GLU A 354 -32.83 -4.61 17.49
N GLY A 355 -32.13 -4.18 18.51
CA GLY A 355 -32.67 -4.02 19.86
C GLY A 355 -32.70 -5.30 20.68
N GLU A 356 -32.38 -6.47 20.11
CA GLU A 356 -32.24 -7.72 20.87
C GLU A 356 -31.05 -7.61 21.86
N ARG A 357 -31.13 -8.39 22.93
CA ARG A 357 -30.09 -8.44 23.96
C ARG A 357 -29.25 -9.69 23.76
N VAL A 358 -27.96 -9.50 23.52
CA VAL A 358 -26.98 -10.58 23.36
C VAL A 358 -26.13 -10.71 24.63
N ILE A 359 -25.90 -11.95 25.06
CA ILE A 359 -25.08 -12.27 26.21
C ILE A 359 -23.61 -12.13 25.82
N ASN A 360 -22.85 -11.28 26.50
CA ASN A 360 -21.47 -10.97 26.18
C ASN A 360 -20.44 -11.55 27.18
N GLY A 361 -20.86 -12.48 28.02
CA GLY A 361 -19.98 -13.15 28.98
C GLY A 361 -20.58 -14.43 29.56
N ASN A 362 -19.76 -15.23 30.23
CA ASN A 362 -20.14 -16.50 30.86
C ASN A 362 -20.72 -17.54 29.89
N LEU A 363 -20.43 -17.49 28.60
CA LEU A 363 -21.00 -18.35 27.56
C LEU A 363 -20.80 -19.84 27.85
N GLN A 364 -19.73 -20.23 28.55
CA GLN A 364 -19.44 -21.64 28.89
C GLN A 364 -20.33 -22.21 29.98
N LYS A 365 -21.02 -21.35 30.75
CA LYS A 365 -21.88 -21.75 31.88
C LYS A 365 -23.37 -21.77 31.51
N ILE A 366 -23.71 -21.42 30.27
CA ILE A 366 -25.06 -21.21 29.81
C ILE A 366 -25.33 -22.14 28.64
N GLY A 367 -26.54 -22.71 28.60
CA GLY A 367 -27.00 -23.52 27.48
C GLY A 367 -28.31 -23.01 26.91
N PRO A 368 -28.72 -23.48 25.74
CA PRO A 368 -30.01 -23.19 25.15
C PRO A 368 -31.15 -23.53 26.11
N GLY A 369 -32.14 -22.63 26.28
CA GLY A 369 -33.25 -22.79 27.17
C GLY A 369 -33.01 -22.45 28.65
N ALA A 370 -31.80 -22.14 29.05
CA ALA A 370 -31.48 -21.71 30.43
C ALA A 370 -32.17 -20.39 30.78
N LEU A 371 -32.66 -20.27 32.06
CA LEU A 371 -33.15 -19.02 32.59
C LEU A 371 -32.02 -18.16 33.09
N VAL A 372 -31.96 -16.91 32.64
CA VAL A 372 -30.90 -15.96 32.98
C VAL A 372 -31.49 -14.67 33.54
N GLN A 373 -30.69 -13.99 34.37
CA GLN A 373 -30.99 -12.64 34.81
C GLN A 373 -30.10 -11.66 34.06
N PRO A 374 -30.64 -10.91 33.09
CA PRO A 374 -29.85 -10.03 32.26
C PRO A 374 -29.42 -8.80 33.05
N LEU A 375 -28.10 -8.54 33.08
CA LEU A 375 -27.47 -7.34 33.61
C LEU A 375 -27.01 -6.50 32.42
N LEU A 376 -27.64 -5.35 32.16
CA LEU A 376 -27.25 -4.42 31.13
C LEU A 376 -25.85 -3.82 31.49
N GLN A 377 -24.93 -3.94 30.55
CA GLN A 377 -23.63 -3.26 30.56
C GLN A 377 -23.61 -2.13 29.54
#